data_246cb7f028b0acffcd12a8ccc9a8b6b3
#
_entry.id   246cb7f028b0acffcd12a8ccc9a8b6b3
#
_cell.length_a   1.000
_cell.length_b   1.000
_cell.length_c   1.000
_cell.angle_alpha   90.00
_cell.angle_beta   90.00
_cell.angle_gamma   90.00
#
_symmetry.space_group_name_H-M   'P 1'
#
loop_
_entity.id
_entity.type
_entity.pdbx_description
1 polymer ?
#
loop_
_entity_poly.entity_id
_entity_poly.type
_entity_poly.pdbx_seq_one_letter_code
_entity_poly.pdbx_strand_id
1 'polypeptide(L)'
;TGVQTCALPILMPDAVALALRNAEHLGIANVTISQSDWFSALDGQRFATIVSNPPYIDAADPHLAEGDVRFEPLTALVAGDQGLADLAHIIREGRQYLQPGGWMLLEHGWTQGEAVRALFREAGYLDVATCRDYGDNERLTLGRLPDMENVG
;
A
#
# COMPACT_ATOMS: atom_id res chain seq x y z
N THR A 1 -6.35 -23.27 12.92
CA THR A 1 -6.95 -22.08 12.30
C THR A 1 -6.37 -20.85 12.97
N GLY A 2 -5.30 -20.29 12.38
CA GLY A 2 -4.71 -19.05 12.87
C GLY A 2 -5.69 -17.88 12.68
N VAL A 3 -5.94 -17.10 13.75
CA VAL A 3 -6.62 -15.82 13.63
C VAL A 3 -5.67 -14.86 12.93
N GLN A 4 -6.04 -14.37 11.76
CA GLN A 4 -5.28 -13.31 11.11
C GLN A 4 -5.51 -12.01 11.87
N THR A 5 -4.43 -11.34 12.25
CA THR A 5 -4.46 -9.99 12.81
C THR A 5 -4.04 -9.00 11.74
N CYS A 6 -4.68 -7.85 11.72
CA CYS A 6 -4.41 -6.77 10.77
C CYS A 6 -3.96 -5.52 11.53
N ALA A 7 -2.92 -4.86 11.03
CA ALA A 7 -2.58 -3.49 11.42
C ALA A 7 -3.04 -2.54 10.31
N LEU A 8 -3.76 -1.49 10.69
CA LEU A 8 -4.29 -0.46 9.79
C LEU A 8 -3.71 0.90 10.19
N PRO A 9 -2.54 1.29 9.66
CA PRO A 9 -1.98 2.62 9.87
C PRO A 9 -2.70 3.64 9.00
N ILE A 10 -3.10 4.76 9.58
CA ILE A 10 -3.89 5.81 8.93
C ILE A 10 -3.29 7.17 9.28
N LEU A 11 -3.05 8.02 8.28
CA LEU A 11 -2.43 9.33 8.46
C LEU A 11 -3.35 10.31 9.22
N MET A 12 -4.60 10.44 8.79
CA MET A 12 -5.51 11.46 9.27
C MET A 12 -6.24 11.04 10.56
N PRO A 13 -6.18 11.86 11.63
CA PRO A 13 -6.83 11.52 12.92
C PRO A 13 -8.32 11.26 12.80
N ASP A 14 -9.04 12.04 11.99
CA ASP A 14 -10.47 11.86 11.77
C ASP A 14 -10.81 10.52 11.10
N ALA A 15 -9.95 10.08 10.17
CA ALA A 15 -10.08 8.77 9.54
C ALA A 15 -9.77 7.63 10.51
N VAL A 16 -8.82 7.81 11.43
CA VAL A 16 -8.56 6.87 12.54
C VAL A 16 -9.80 6.73 13.40
N ALA A 17 -10.39 7.86 13.83
CA ALA A 17 -11.60 7.85 14.66
C ALA A 17 -12.78 7.17 13.94
N LEU A 18 -12.95 7.39 12.65
CA LEU A 18 -13.99 6.73 11.86
C LEU A 18 -13.75 5.22 11.77
N ALA A 19 -12.52 4.80 11.47
CA ALA A 19 -12.15 3.40 11.37
C ALA A 19 -12.36 2.65 12.70
N LEU A 20 -12.02 3.26 13.84
CA LEU A 20 -12.26 2.70 15.16
C LEU A 20 -13.76 2.51 15.44
N ARG A 21 -14.59 3.51 15.14
CA ARG A 21 -16.06 3.39 15.28
C ARG A 21 -16.63 2.28 14.38
N ASN A 22 -16.13 2.16 13.16
CA ASN A 22 -16.57 1.12 12.23
C ASN A 22 -16.17 -0.28 12.73
N ALA A 23 -14.95 -0.44 13.21
CA ALA A 23 -14.50 -1.71 13.78
C ALA A 23 -15.34 -2.13 14.99
N GLU A 24 -15.63 -1.20 15.89
CA GLU A 24 -16.50 -1.42 17.04
C GLU A 24 -17.92 -1.80 16.62
N HIS A 25 -18.52 -1.03 15.73
CA HIS A 25 -19.89 -1.27 15.23
C HIS A 25 -20.03 -2.65 14.56
N LEU A 26 -19.00 -3.08 13.84
CA LEU A 26 -18.97 -4.37 13.13
C LEU A 26 -18.46 -5.54 14.01
N GLY A 27 -18.07 -5.28 15.25
CA GLY A 27 -17.55 -6.30 16.17
C GLY A 27 -16.21 -6.89 15.72
N ILE A 28 -15.37 -6.13 15.01
CA ILE A 28 -14.06 -6.56 14.52
C ILE A 28 -13.05 -6.43 15.66
N ALA A 29 -12.54 -7.56 16.16
CA ALA A 29 -11.62 -7.61 17.30
C ALA A 29 -10.15 -7.88 16.91
N ASN A 30 -9.88 -8.27 15.66
CA ASN A 30 -8.57 -8.69 15.17
C ASN A 30 -7.87 -7.60 14.33
N VAL A 31 -8.20 -6.35 14.51
CA VAL A 31 -7.58 -5.20 13.87
C VAL A 31 -6.99 -4.25 14.90
N THR A 32 -5.79 -3.77 14.66
CA THR A 32 -5.17 -2.65 15.38
C THR A 32 -5.16 -1.44 14.47
N ILE A 33 -5.85 -0.38 14.86
CA ILE A 33 -5.96 0.87 14.10
C ILE A 33 -5.15 1.94 14.83
N SER A 34 -4.21 2.58 14.14
CA SER A 34 -3.35 3.60 14.72
C SER A 34 -3.12 4.76 13.77
N GLN A 35 -2.94 5.95 14.32
CA GLN A 35 -2.44 7.06 13.52
C GLN A 35 -0.98 6.82 13.19
N SER A 36 -0.64 6.93 11.90
CA SER A 36 0.71 6.68 11.40
C SER A 36 0.96 7.46 10.13
N ASP A 37 2.13 8.05 10.03
CA ASP A 37 2.68 8.49 8.76
C ASP A 37 3.42 7.30 8.14
N TRP A 38 2.79 6.68 7.13
CA TRP A 38 3.22 5.40 6.54
C TRP A 38 3.48 4.32 7.62
N PHE A 39 4.72 3.96 7.84
CA PHE A 39 5.14 2.89 8.76
C PHE A 39 5.53 3.37 10.16
N SER A 40 5.46 4.68 10.44
CA SER A 40 6.04 5.30 11.66
C SER A 40 5.52 4.73 12.98
N ALA A 41 4.31 4.18 13.01
CA ALA A 41 3.72 3.56 14.21
C ALA A 41 3.91 2.03 14.27
N LEU A 42 4.68 1.45 13.34
CA LEU A 42 4.82 0.00 13.18
C LEU A 42 6.20 -0.54 13.59
N ASP A 43 7.00 0.26 14.29
CA ASP A 43 8.36 -0.11 14.69
C ASP A 43 8.42 -1.48 15.35
N GLY A 44 9.36 -2.31 14.88
CA GLY A 44 9.59 -3.66 15.37
C GLY A 44 8.58 -4.70 14.92
N GLN A 45 7.55 -4.32 14.19
CA GLN A 45 6.55 -5.25 13.65
C GLN A 45 6.97 -5.77 12.28
N ARG A 46 6.59 -7.02 11.97
CA ARG A 46 6.77 -7.63 10.65
C ARG A 46 5.52 -8.37 10.26
N PHE A 47 5.14 -8.22 9.00
CA PHE A 47 3.90 -8.74 8.45
C PHE A 47 4.18 -9.76 7.34
N ALA A 48 3.33 -10.77 7.23
CA ALA A 48 3.37 -11.71 6.12
C ALA A 48 2.96 -11.05 4.79
N THR A 49 2.08 -10.04 4.87
CA THR A 49 1.60 -9.31 3.70
C THR A 49 1.37 -7.85 4.03
N ILE A 50 1.79 -6.97 3.12
CA ILE A 50 1.47 -5.55 3.12
C ILE A 50 0.64 -5.26 1.88
N VAL A 51 -0.52 -4.62 2.06
CA VAL A 51 -1.40 -4.19 0.97
C VAL A 51 -1.62 -2.69 1.09
N SER A 52 -1.48 -1.95 0.00
CA SER A 52 -1.74 -0.52 -0.02
C SER A 52 -2.35 -0.05 -1.34
N ASN A 53 -3.25 0.91 -1.22
CA ASN A 53 -3.74 1.74 -2.32
C ASN A 53 -3.33 3.19 -2.02
N PRO A 54 -2.06 3.56 -2.27
CA PRO A 54 -1.58 4.90 -1.98
C PRO A 54 -2.05 5.91 -3.02
N PRO A 55 -1.94 7.24 -2.77
CA PRO A 55 -2.11 8.24 -3.80
C PRO A 55 -1.14 7.97 -4.96
N TYR A 56 -1.62 7.90 -6.18
CA TYR A 56 -0.80 7.64 -7.37
C TYR A 56 -1.14 8.56 -8.56
N ILE A 57 -2.06 9.50 -8.38
CA ILE A 57 -2.47 10.42 -9.45
C ILE A 57 -1.50 11.61 -9.47
N ASP A 58 -1.02 11.97 -10.66
CA ASP A 58 -0.25 13.21 -10.84
C ASP A 58 -1.11 14.42 -10.52
N ALA A 59 -0.54 15.40 -9.83
CA ALA A 59 -1.24 16.66 -9.49
C ALA A 59 -1.76 17.42 -10.73
N ALA A 60 -1.18 17.18 -11.89
CA ALA A 60 -1.59 17.78 -13.16
C ALA A 60 -2.64 16.96 -13.91
N ASP A 61 -3.09 15.82 -13.38
CA ASP A 61 -4.04 14.94 -14.06
C ASP A 61 -5.43 15.60 -14.12
N PRO A 62 -6.02 15.79 -15.31
CA PRO A 62 -7.34 16.40 -15.48
C PRO A 62 -8.47 15.59 -14.83
N HIS A 63 -8.31 14.29 -14.62
CA HIS A 63 -9.32 13.44 -13.98
C HIS A 63 -9.57 13.77 -12.50
N LEU A 64 -8.67 14.53 -11.85
CA LEU A 64 -8.89 15.02 -10.48
C LEU A 64 -10.15 15.91 -10.34
N ALA A 65 -10.60 16.50 -11.44
CA ALA A 65 -11.80 17.37 -11.48
C ALA A 65 -13.08 16.63 -11.88
N GLU A 66 -13.01 15.33 -12.17
CA GLU A 66 -14.11 14.55 -12.73
C GLU A 66 -14.69 13.54 -11.73
N GLY A 67 -15.98 13.24 -11.88
CA GLY A 67 -16.67 12.18 -11.13
C GLY A 67 -16.63 12.34 -9.62
N ASP A 68 -16.64 11.23 -8.91
CA ASP A 68 -16.64 11.18 -7.44
C ASP A 68 -15.26 11.51 -6.84
N VAL A 69 -14.19 11.40 -7.61
CA VAL A 69 -12.80 11.71 -7.23
C VAL A 69 -12.66 13.17 -6.77
N ARG A 70 -13.42 14.10 -7.34
CA ARG A 70 -13.44 15.54 -6.96
C ARG A 70 -13.87 15.81 -5.51
N PHE A 71 -14.50 14.85 -4.85
CA PHE A 71 -14.95 14.96 -3.46
C PHE A 71 -13.96 14.35 -2.45
N GLU A 72 -12.92 13.68 -2.93
CA GLU A 72 -11.89 13.11 -2.07
C GLU A 72 -10.81 14.16 -1.74
N PRO A 73 -10.18 14.09 -0.54
CA PRO A 73 -9.05 14.95 -0.22
C PRO A 73 -7.91 14.77 -1.24
N LEU A 74 -7.35 15.86 -1.76
CA LEU A 74 -6.23 15.81 -2.69
C LEU A 74 -5.04 15.02 -2.14
N THR A 75 -4.83 15.05 -0.82
CA THR A 75 -3.77 14.28 -0.14
C THR A 75 -3.99 12.77 -0.21
N ALA A 76 -5.19 12.32 -0.53
CA ALA A 76 -5.50 10.91 -0.72
C ALA A 76 -5.37 10.45 -2.18
N LEU A 77 -5.19 11.38 -3.12
CA LEU A 77 -5.21 11.11 -4.56
C LEU A 77 -3.90 11.40 -5.26
N VAL A 78 -3.15 12.42 -4.78
CA VAL A 78 -2.01 13.01 -5.51
C VAL A 78 -0.69 12.64 -4.87
N ALA A 79 0.25 12.17 -5.68
CA ALA A 79 1.64 11.95 -5.33
C ALA A 79 2.58 12.74 -6.27
N GLY A 80 3.82 12.99 -5.84
CA GLY A 80 4.86 13.61 -6.68
C GLY A 80 5.45 12.65 -7.72
N ASP A 81 6.38 13.14 -8.54
CA ASP A 81 7.11 12.35 -9.54
C ASP A 81 6.19 11.50 -10.44
N GLN A 82 5.24 12.15 -11.10
CA GLN A 82 4.23 11.47 -11.93
C GLN A 82 3.40 10.43 -11.15
N GLY A 83 3.13 10.68 -9.87
CA GLY A 83 2.39 9.77 -9.01
C GLY A 83 3.19 8.59 -8.46
N LEU A 84 4.51 8.57 -8.61
CA LEU A 84 5.36 7.43 -8.22
C LEU A 84 6.07 7.61 -6.87
N ALA A 85 6.11 8.81 -6.30
CA ALA A 85 6.89 9.09 -5.08
C ALA A 85 6.45 8.24 -3.89
N ASP A 86 5.15 8.17 -3.63
CA ASP A 86 4.59 7.40 -2.51
C ASP A 86 4.72 5.89 -2.74
N LEU A 87 4.51 5.43 -3.98
CA LEU A 87 4.73 4.04 -4.38
C LEU A 87 6.19 3.63 -4.14
N ALA A 88 7.15 4.47 -4.55
CA ALA A 88 8.58 4.21 -4.34
C ALA A 88 8.94 4.18 -2.85
N HIS A 89 8.36 5.10 -2.05
CA HIS A 89 8.54 5.12 -0.60
C HIS A 89 8.06 3.82 0.05
N ILE A 90 6.82 3.40 -0.24
CA ILE A 90 6.24 2.18 0.33
C ILE A 90 7.04 0.95 -0.07
N ILE A 91 7.46 0.84 -1.33
CA ILE A 91 8.24 -0.30 -1.82
C ILE A 91 9.57 -0.42 -1.08
N ARG A 92 10.29 0.69 -0.89
CA ARG A 92 11.60 0.69 -0.23
C ARG A 92 11.50 0.46 1.27
N GLU A 93 10.70 1.27 1.95
CA GLU A 93 10.56 1.22 3.41
C GLU A 93 9.84 -0.05 3.88
N GLY A 94 8.81 -0.48 3.16
CA GLY A 94 8.01 -1.66 3.51
C GLY A 94 8.80 -2.96 3.61
N ARG A 95 9.99 -3.05 3.01
CA ARG A 95 10.87 -4.20 3.16
C ARG A 95 11.25 -4.51 4.61
N GLN A 96 11.38 -3.47 5.44
CA GLN A 96 11.74 -3.60 6.85
C GLN A 96 10.58 -4.16 7.68
N TYR A 97 9.36 -4.03 7.16
CA TYR A 97 8.11 -4.44 7.82
C TYR A 97 7.53 -5.73 7.24
N LEU A 98 8.17 -6.34 6.25
CA LEU A 98 7.82 -7.66 5.77
C LEU A 98 8.63 -8.74 6.48
N GLN A 99 7.98 -9.87 6.74
CA GLN A 99 8.68 -11.11 7.07
C GLN A 99 9.47 -11.60 5.85
N PRO A 100 10.57 -12.36 6.03
CA PRO A 100 11.18 -13.10 4.93
C PRO A 100 10.14 -13.93 4.18
N GLY A 101 10.15 -13.90 2.85
CA GLY A 101 9.14 -14.53 2.02
C GLY A 101 7.79 -13.83 1.97
N GLY A 102 7.61 -12.71 2.68
CA GLY A 102 6.38 -11.94 2.72
C GLY A 102 6.08 -11.21 1.41
N TRP A 103 4.82 -10.87 1.20
CA TRP A 103 4.33 -10.25 -0.03
C TRP A 103 3.96 -8.79 0.18
N MET A 104 4.27 -7.96 -0.81
CA MET A 104 3.75 -6.60 -0.95
C MET A 104 2.87 -6.50 -2.18
N LEU A 105 1.69 -5.87 -2.02
CA LEU A 105 0.71 -5.65 -3.08
C LEU A 105 0.35 -4.16 -3.11
N LEU A 106 0.57 -3.50 -4.25
CA LEU A 106 0.29 -2.07 -4.41
C LEU A 106 -0.63 -1.82 -5.60
N GLU A 107 -1.71 -1.09 -5.35
CA GLU A 107 -2.53 -0.51 -6.41
C GLU A 107 -1.81 0.70 -7.01
N HIS A 108 -1.97 0.91 -8.32
CA HIS A 108 -1.37 2.02 -9.06
C HIS A 108 -2.21 2.40 -10.27
N GLY A 109 -1.88 3.52 -10.91
CA GLY A 109 -2.50 3.96 -12.15
C GLY A 109 -2.20 2.98 -13.30
N TRP A 110 -3.15 2.85 -14.22
CA TRP A 110 -3.09 1.87 -15.33
C TRP A 110 -1.88 2.07 -16.27
N THR A 111 -1.31 3.28 -16.32
CA THR A 111 -0.11 3.60 -17.10
C THR A 111 1.20 3.40 -16.32
N GLN A 112 1.13 3.12 -15.02
CA GLN A 112 2.31 3.09 -14.14
C GLN A 112 2.90 1.69 -13.95
N GLY A 113 2.28 0.64 -14.47
CA GLY A 113 2.64 -0.75 -14.20
C GLY A 113 4.11 -1.07 -14.46
N GLU A 114 4.69 -0.62 -15.58
CA GLU A 114 6.09 -0.85 -15.90
C GLU A 114 7.03 -0.16 -14.90
N ALA A 115 6.76 1.10 -14.56
CA ALA A 115 7.57 1.85 -13.59
C ALA A 115 7.50 1.22 -12.20
N VAL A 116 6.31 0.77 -11.77
CA VAL A 116 6.13 0.12 -10.47
C VAL A 116 6.86 -1.23 -10.43
N ARG A 117 6.79 -2.03 -11.49
CA ARG A 117 7.59 -3.28 -11.58
C ARG A 117 9.10 -3.01 -11.49
N ALA A 118 9.57 -1.93 -12.13
CA ALA A 118 10.98 -1.54 -12.04
C ALA A 118 11.36 -1.20 -10.58
N LEU A 119 10.55 -0.40 -9.87
CA LEU A 119 10.76 -0.06 -8.45
C LEU A 119 10.82 -1.30 -7.56
N PHE A 120 9.93 -2.28 -7.75
CA PHE A 120 9.97 -3.54 -7.01
C PHE A 120 11.27 -4.32 -7.26
N ARG A 121 11.70 -4.44 -8.52
CA ARG A 121 12.95 -5.16 -8.87
C ARG A 121 14.19 -4.46 -8.34
N GLU A 122 14.28 -3.15 -8.47
CA GLU A 122 15.36 -2.33 -7.91
C GLU A 122 15.47 -2.46 -6.39
N ALA A 123 14.32 -2.55 -5.71
CA ALA A 123 14.27 -2.80 -4.29
C ALA A 123 14.57 -4.26 -3.90
N GLY A 124 14.81 -5.16 -4.86
CA GLY A 124 15.20 -6.55 -4.61
C GLY A 124 14.04 -7.49 -4.26
N TYR A 125 12.82 -7.16 -4.67
CA TYR A 125 11.71 -8.12 -4.60
C TYR A 125 11.81 -9.16 -5.71
N LEU A 126 11.38 -10.38 -5.39
CA LEU A 126 11.25 -11.52 -6.31
C LEU A 126 9.79 -11.67 -6.76
N ASP A 127 9.58 -12.50 -7.78
CA ASP A 127 8.25 -12.89 -8.26
C ASP A 127 7.36 -11.69 -8.62
N VAL A 128 7.97 -10.61 -9.13
CA VAL A 128 7.28 -9.36 -9.45
C VAL A 128 6.32 -9.57 -10.62
N ALA A 129 5.04 -9.34 -10.37
CA ALA A 129 3.96 -9.49 -11.35
C ALA A 129 2.94 -8.36 -11.23
N THR A 130 2.21 -8.10 -12.31
CA THR A 130 1.10 -7.14 -12.34
C THR A 130 -0.19 -7.85 -12.71
N CYS A 131 -1.24 -7.56 -11.95
CA CYS A 131 -2.59 -8.02 -12.20
C CYS A 131 -3.43 -6.91 -12.85
N ARG A 132 -4.39 -7.31 -13.67
CA ARG A 132 -5.33 -6.41 -14.33
C ARG A 132 -6.66 -6.37 -13.60
N ASP A 133 -7.33 -5.23 -13.70
CA ASP A 133 -8.69 -5.08 -13.23
C ASP A 133 -9.73 -5.67 -14.23
N TYR A 134 -11.00 -5.60 -13.89
CA TYR A 134 -12.08 -6.09 -14.76
C TYR A 134 -12.19 -5.33 -16.10
N GLY A 135 -11.60 -4.14 -16.21
CA GLY A 135 -11.49 -3.37 -17.44
C GLY A 135 -10.27 -3.70 -18.28
N ASP A 136 -9.50 -4.75 -17.91
CA ASP A 136 -8.25 -5.18 -18.55
C ASP A 136 -7.10 -4.16 -18.43
N ASN A 137 -7.18 -3.23 -17.47
CA ASN A 137 -6.12 -2.28 -17.19
C ASN A 137 -5.17 -2.82 -16.12
N GLU A 138 -3.87 -2.62 -16.29
CA GLU A 138 -2.89 -2.88 -15.22
C GLU A 138 -3.25 -2.06 -13.99
N ARG A 139 -3.42 -2.71 -12.82
CA ARG A 139 -3.93 -2.03 -11.64
C ARG A 139 -3.21 -2.36 -10.35
N LEU A 140 -2.69 -3.55 -10.21
CA LEU A 140 -2.05 -4.04 -9.00
C LEU A 140 -0.70 -4.69 -9.34
N THR A 141 0.38 -4.23 -8.72
CA THR A 141 1.67 -4.92 -8.79
C THR A 141 2.00 -5.55 -7.44
N LEU A 142 2.49 -6.76 -7.48
CA LEU A 142 2.92 -7.52 -6.31
C LEU A 142 4.37 -7.96 -6.44
N GLY A 143 5.01 -8.19 -5.31
CA GLY A 143 6.36 -8.72 -5.22
C GLY A 143 6.59 -9.40 -3.88
N ARG A 144 7.46 -10.39 -3.85
CA ARG A 144 7.81 -11.17 -2.67
C ARG A 144 9.19 -10.77 -2.15
N LEU A 145 9.29 -10.51 -0.85
CA LEU A 145 10.60 -10.33 -0.22
C LEU A 145 11.36 -11.66 -0.25
N PRO A 146 12.66 -11.69 -0.57
CA PRO A 146 13.45 -12.91 -0.49
C PRO A 146 13.33 -13.60 0.87
N ASP A 147 13.37 -14.92 0.88
CA ASP A 147 13.54 -15.69 2.12
C ASP A 147 14.89 -15.34 2.73
N MET A 148 15.02 -15.43 4.05
CA MET A 148 16.35 -15.37 4.65
C MET A 148 17.12 -16.60 4.16
N GLU A 149 18.14 -16.40 3.33
CA GLU A 149 19.10 -17.46 3.06
C GLU A 149 19.69 -17.88 4.42
N ASN A 150 19.63 -19.17 4.71
CA ASN A 150 20.43 -19.73 5.76
C ASN A 150 21.88 -19.49 5.37
N VAL A 151 22.46 -18.40 5.89
CA VAL A 151 23.90 -18.22 5.87
C VAL A 151 24.43 -19.28 6.80
N GLY A 152 24.72 -20.43 6.19
CA GLY A 152 25.40 -21.54 6.83
C GLY A 152 26.88 -21.24 7.06
#